data_d2e6f808b9b31f439bc5b91286ea0908
#
_entry.id   d2e6f808b9b31f439bc5b91286ea0908
#
_cell.length_a   1.000
_cell.length_b   1.000
_cell.length_c   1.000
_cell.angle_alpha   90.00
_cell.angle_beta   90.00
_cell.angle_gamma   90.00
#
_symmetry.space_group_name_H-M   'P 1'
#
loop_
_entity.id
_entity.type
_entity.pdbx_description
1 polymer ?
#
loop_
_entity_poly.entity_id
_entity_poly.type
_entity_poly.pdbx_seq_one_letter_code
_entity_poly.pdbx_strand_id
1 'polypeptide(L)'
;MMQHVVHGFGPVWDEASQVLVLGSMPSPKSRERGFYYMHPRNRFWPVMAAVFGGDPGREPATRAAFALNHHVALWDVLASCDISGASDGSIRNPEPNDISMILRGAPIRLVMTTGSKAGQLYVKLVAPGLKRLGIDVEMMTVASTSPANAAKSLDDLVSIYRAAFARAGAVSYTHLTLPTILLV
;
A
#
# COMPACT_ATOMS: atom_id res chain seq x y z
N MET A 1 11.94 17.04 -15.13
CA MET A 1 13.17 17.43 -14.42
C MET A 1 13.31 16.52 -13.20
N MET A 2 14.50 15.96 -12.99
CA MET A 2 14.84 15.15 -11.80
C MET A 2 14.87 16.05 -10.56
N GLN A 3 14.26 15.64 -9.49
CA GLN A 3 14.23 16.38 -8.23
C GLN A 3 14.56 15.42 -7.08
N HIS A 4 15.33 15.90 -6.10
CA HIS A 4 15.46 15.20 -4.83
C HIS A 4 14.19 15.41 -4.01
N VAL A 5 13.60 14.32 -3.55
CA VAL A 5 12.33 14.34 -2.81
C VAL A 5 12.49 13.57 -1.51
N VAL A 6 12.03 14.16 -0.42
CA VAL A 6 11.95 13.55 0.91
C VAL A 6 10.49 13.24 1.21
N HIS A 7 10.23 12.10 1.86
CA HIS A 7 8.91 11.73 2.35
C HIS A 7 8.51 12.69 3.47
N GLY A 8 7.55 13.57 3.20
CA GLY A 8 7.27 14.73 4.06
C GLY A 8 6.26 14.49 5.18
N PHE A 9 5.75 13.25 5.36
CA PHE A 9 4.75 12.92 6.37
C PHE A 9 4.95 11.50 6.91
N GLY A 10 4.47 11.25 8.13
CA GLY A 10 4.69 9.99 8.83
C GLY A 10 3.77 8.86 8.38
N PRO A 11 4.04 7.63 8.84
CA PRO A 11 3.17 6.49 8.60
C PRO A 11 1.84 6.62 9.37
N VAL A 12 0.81 5.96 8.84
CA VAL A 12 -0.45 5.72 9.53
C VAL A 12 -0.40 4.31 10.09
N TRP A 13 -0.42 4.15 11.39
CA TRP A 13 -0.45 2.84 12.05
C TRP A 13 -0.81 2.97 13.52
N ASP A 14 -1.23 1.86 14.13
CA ASP A 14 -1.42 1.69 15.56
C ASP A 14 -1.03 0.27 15.99
N GLU A 15 -1.10 -0.01 17.28
CA GLU A 15 -0.76 -1.32 17.85
C GLU A 15 -1.70 -2.46 17.44
N ALA A 16 -2.85 -2.13 16.82
CA ALA A 16 -3.80 -3.10 16.30
C ALA A 16 -3.65 -3.36 14.79
N SER A 17 -2.72 -2.68 14.12
CA SER A 17 -2.50 -2.83 12.68
C SER A 17 -2.02 -4.25 12.34
N GLN A 18 -2.60 -4.85 11.30
CA GLN A 18 -2.34 -6.24 10.89
C GLN A 18 -1.82 -6.36 9.45
N VAL A 19 -2.09 -5.38 8.61
CA VAL A 19 -1.58 -5.31 7.24
C VAL A 19 -0.87 -3.98 7.08
N LEU A 20 0.36 -4.01 6.56
CA LEU A 20 1.10 -2.82 6.20
C LEU A 20 1.11 -2.65 4.68
N VAL A 21 0.47 -1.62 4.18
CA VAL A 21 0.46 -1.28 2.75
C VAL A 21 1.57 -0.28 2.46
N LEU A 22 2.42 -0.59 1.49
CA LEU A 22 3.57 0.21 1.09
C LEU A 22 3.50 0.58 -0.39
N GLY A 23 3.47 1.88 -0.70
CA GLY A 23 3.81 2.38 -2.02
C GLY A 23 5.33 2.51 -2.19
N SER A 24 5.78 3.01 -3.34
CA SER A 24 7.19 3.33 -3.60
C SER A 24 7.59 4.65 -2.94
N MET A 25 6.97 5.73 -3.39
CA MET A 25 7.16 7.11 -2.96
C MET A 25 5.85 7.88 -3.19
N PRO A 26 5.46 8.82 -2.31
CA PRO A 26 4.23 9.59 -2.52
C PRO A 26 4.27 10.37 -3.84
N SER A 27 3.17 10.36 -4.57
CA SER A 27 3.00 11.19 -5.77
C SER A 27 3.11 12.69 -5.43
N PRO A 28 3.39 13.58 -6.41
CA PRO A 28 3.40 15.03 -6.16
C PRO A 28 2.14 15.52 -5.45
N LYS A 29 0.96 15.00 -5.83
CA LYS A 29 -0.31 15.39 -5.21
C LYS A 29 -0.44 14.88 -3.77
N SER A 30 0.07 13.69 -3.48
CA SER A 30 0.12 13.15 -2.12
C SER A 30 1.07 13.95 -1.23
N ARG A 31 2.21 14.39 -1.76
CA ARG A 31 3.14 15.27 -1.03
C ARG A 31 2.54 16.65 -0.74
N GLU A 32 1.85 17.23 -1.73
CA GLU A 32 1.14 18.51 -1.56
C GLU A 32 0.07 18.42 -0.45
N ARG A 33 -0.67 17.32 -0.42
CA ARG A 33 -1.76 17.10 0.55
C ARG A 33 -1.26 16.51 1.89
N GLY A 34 -0.01 16.08 1.97
CA GLY A 34 0.58 15.47 3.16
C GLY A 34 -0.05 14.12 3.56
N PHE A 35 -0.57 13.36 2.59
CA PHE A 35 -1.23 12.09 2.88
C PHE A 35 -1.21 11.11 1.68
N TYR A 36 -1.51 9.84 1.95
CA TYR A 36 -1.40 8.70 1.02
C TYR A 36 -2.50 8.68 -0.04
N TYR A 37 -2.11 8.39 -1.28
CA TYR A 37 -3.02 8.15 -2.42
C TYR A 37 -4.00 9.30 -2.66
N MET A 38 -3.51 10.55 -2.59
CA MET A 38 -4.35 11.76 -2.69
C MET A 38 -4.55 12.27 -4.12
N HIS A 39 -3.93 11.65 -5.13
CA HIS A 39 -4.22 12.00 -6.51
C HIS A 39 -5.69 11.71 -6.83
N PRO A 40 -6.47 12.64 -7.43
CA PRO A 40 -7.92 12.48 -7.63
C PRO A 40 -8.33 11.23 -8.41
N ARG A 41 -7.47 10.77 -9.32
CA ARG A 41 -7.70 9.57 -10.14
C ARG A 41 -7.05 8.30 -9.56
N ASN A 42 -6.41 8.37 -8.38
CA ASN A 42 -5.90 7.16 -7.74
C ASN A 42 -7.08 6.34 -7.20
N ARG A 43 -7.07 5.05 -7.48
CA ARG A 43 -8.17 4.13 -7.14
C ARG A 43 -8.01 3.45 -5.79
N PHE A 44 -6.99 3.79 -5.00
CA PHE A 44 -6.74 3.14 -3.70
C PHE A 44 -7.94 3.27 -2.76
N TRP A 45 -8.44 4.48 -2.53
CA TRP A 45 -9.55 4.69 -1.60
C TRP A 45 -10.87 4.12 -2.11
N PRO A 46 -11.24 4.21 -3.40
CA PRO A 46 -12.35 3.43 -3.97
C PRO A 46 -12.21 1.91 -3.78
N VAL A 47 -11.01 1.36 -3.95
CA VAL A 47 -10.75 -0.07 -3.70
C VAL A 47 -10.96 -0.41 -2.22
N MET A 48 -10.42 0.39 -1.31
CA MET A 48 -10.59 0.19 0.14
C MET A 48 -12.07 0.22 0.54
N ALA A 49 -12.84 1.18 0.03
CA ALA A 49 -14.29 1.25 0.25
C ALA A 49 -15.02 0.00 -0.25
N ALA A 50 -14.67 -0.50 -1.42
CA ALA A 50 -15.30 -1.70 -2.00
C ALA A 50 -14.91 -2.99 -1.27
N VAL A 51 -13.67 -3.07 -0.74
CA VAL A 51 -13.18 -4.26 -0.02
C VAL A 51 -13.77 -4.35 1.38
N PHE A 52 -13.77 -3.25 2.13
CA PHE A 52 -14.16 -3.22 3.54
C PHE A 52 -15.59 -2.75 3.79
N GLY A 53 -16.21 -2.10 2.80
CA GLY A 53 -17.48 -1.39 2.97
C GLY A 53 -17.28 -0.02 3.63
N GLY A 54 -18.27 0.85 3.51
CA GLY A 54 -18.24 2.20 4.07
C GLY A 54 -17.58 3.24 3.17
N ASP A 55 -17.48 4.45 3.68
CA ASP A 55 -16.92 5.61 2.98
C ASP A 55 -15.63 6.08 3.70
N PRO A 56 -14.46 6.01 3.05
CA PRO A 56 -13.22 6.51 3.64
C PRO A 56 -13.16 8.04 3.73
N GLY A 57 -14.14 8.75 3.16
CA GLY A 57 -14.13 10.20 3.09
C GLY A 57 -13.07 10.75 2.12
N ARG A 58 -12.82 12.06 2.22
CA ARG A 58 -11.88 12.77 1.33
C ARG A 58 -10.70 13.39 2.07
N GLU A 59 -10.84 13.63 3.35
CA GLU A 59 -9.83 14.29 4.16
C GLU A 59 -8.81 13.29 4.73
N PRO A 60 -7.55 13.71 4.95
CA PRO A 60 -6.51 12.86 5.54
C PRO A 60 -6.94 12.18 6.83
N ALA A 61 -7.57 12.93 7.75
CA ALA A 61 -7.99 12.39 9.05
C ALA A 61 -9.05 11.29 8.93
N THR A 62 -10.05 11.45 8.06
CA THR A 62 -11.10 10.44 7.84
C THR A 62 -10.55 9.18 7.18
N ARG A 63 -9.63 9.35 6.23
CA ARG A 63 -8.95 8.24 5.55
C ARG A 63 -8.01 7.47 6.49
N ALA A 64 -7.29 8.18 7.35
CA ALA A 64 -6.46 7.56 8.38
C ALA A 64 -7.32 6.72 9.34
N ALA A 65 -8.41 7.31 9.85
CA ALA A 65 -9.35 6.60 10.73
C ALA A 65 -9.97 5.36 10.04
N PHE A 66 -10.35 5.50 8.76
CA PHE A 66 -10.87 4.37 7.98
C PHE A 66 -9.86 3.23 7.88
N ALA A 67 -8.61 3.52 7.53
CA ALA A 67 -7.56 2.51 7.45
C ALA A 67 -7.32 1.81 8.79
N LEU A 68 -7.18 2.57 9.88
CA LEU A 68 -6.94 2.02 11.22
C LEU A 68 -8.12 1.22 11.75
N ASN A 69 -9.36 1.63 11.49
CA ASN A 69 -10.56 0.87 11.86
C ASN A 69 -10.63 -0.51 11.19
N HIS A 70 -9.92 -0.66 10.06
CA HIS A 70 -9.78 -1.94 9.36
C HIS A 70 -8.41 -2.60 9.57
N HIS A 71 -7.65 -2.16 10.59
CA HIS A 71 -6.33 -2.70 10.95
C HIS A 71 -5.29 -2.60 9.84
N VAL A 72 -5.39 -1.58 9.00
CA VAL A 72 -4.49 -1.31 7.88
C VAL A 72 -3.58 -0.14 8.20
N ALA A 73 -2.27 -0.41 8.20
CA ALA A 73 -1.23 0.59 8.27
C ALA A 73 -0.81 1.04 6.87
N LEU A 74 -0.41 2.30 6.72
CA LEU A 74 0.01 2.90 5.47
C LEU A 74 1.39 3.54 5.62
N TRP A 75 2.28 3.29 4.67
CA TRP A 75 3.52 4.01 4.47
C TRP A 75 4.00 3.87 3.03
N ASP A 76 5.24 4.24 2.77
CA ASP A 76 5.96 4.01 1.52
C ASP A 76 7.30 3.37 1.81
N VAL A 77 7.87 2.65 0.85
CA VAL A 77 9.18 2.01 0.99
C VAL A 77 10.28 3.06 1.18
N LEU A 78 10.19 4.19 0.47
CA LEU A 78 11.26 5.18 0.43
C LEU A 78 11.05 6.36 1.38
N ALA A 79 12.10 6.71 2.10
CA ALA A 79 12.24 7.94 2.88
C ALA A 79 12.64 9.12 1.98
N SER A 80 13.51 8.86 0.98
CA SER A 80 13.91 9.85 -0.02
C SER A 80 14.37 9.19 -1.32
N CYS A 81 14.35 9.93 -2.39
CA CYS A 81 14.92 9.53 -3.67
C CYS A 81 15.03 10.74 -4.62
N ASP A 82 15.73 10.54 -5.73
CA ASP A 82 15.67 11.42 -6.88
C ASP A 82 14.62 10.87 -7.85
N ILE A 83 13.65 11.68 -8.25
CA ILE A 83 12.52 11.26 -9.08
C ILE A 83 12.09 12.37 -10.05
N SER A 84 11.58 11.99 -11.21
CA SER A 84 10.95 12.91 -12.16
C SER A 84 9.42 12.78 -12.10
N GLY A 85 8.76 13.80 -11.54
CA GLY A 85 7.30 13.81 -11.37
C GLY A 85 6.79 12.65 -10.51
N ALA A 86 5.92 11.82 -11.09
CA ALA A 86 5.35 10.62 -10.47
C ALA A 86 5.86 9.32 -11.11
N SER A 87 6.94 9.37 -11.90
CA SER A 87 7.46 8.23 -12.65
C SER A 87 8.34 7.33 -11.79
N ASP A 88 7.80 6.24 -11.30
CA ASP A 88 8.54 5.22 -10.54
C ASP A 88 9.78 4.69 -11.27
N GLY A 89 9.73 4.62 -12.60
CA GLY A 89 10.86 4.21 -13.43
C GLY A 89 12.05 5.18 -13.40
N SER A 90 11.80 6.43 -13.01
CA SER A 90 12.83 7.47 -12.90
C SER A 90 13.55 7.49 -11.55
N ILE A 91 13.12 6.69 -10.57
CA ILE A 91 13.69 6.68 -9.21
C ILE A 91 15.19 6.35 -9.27
N ARG A 92 15.99 7.22 -8.65
CA ARG A 92 17.44 7.08 -8.44
C ARG A 92 17.78 7.39 -6.99
N ASN A 93 18.93 6.92 -6.52
CA ASN A 93 19.44 7.15 -5.17
C ASN A 93 18.38 6.92 -4.08
N PRO A 94 17.69 5.74 -4.08
CA PRO A 94 16.60 5.47 -3.16
C PRO A 94 17.15 5.18 -1.74
N GLU A 95 16.60 5.87 -0.75
CA GLU A 95 16.84 5.61 0.68
C GLU A 95 15.55 5.06 1.31
N PRO A 96 15.57 3.89 1.97
CA PRO A 96 14.37 3.30 2.53
C PRO A 96 13.96 3.94 3.86
N ASN A 97 12.66 3.88 4.16
CA ASN A 97 12.13 4.10 5.50
C ASN A 97 12.50 2.91 6.42
N ASP A 98 12.57 3.16 7.72
CA ASP A 98 12.73 2.11 8.72
C ASP A 98 11.40 1.39 8.98
N ILE A 99 11.07 0.44 8.10
CA ILE A 99 9.86 -0.37 8.19
C ILE A 99 9.83 -1.24 9.46
N SER A 100 11.00 -1.57 10.02
CA SER A 100 11.10 -2.42 11.22
C SER A 100 10.40 -1.80 12.43
N MET A 101 10.28 -0.49 12.49
CA MET A 101 9.58 0.24 13.54
C MET A 101 8.11 -0.22 13.64
N ILE A 102 7.40 -0.28 12.53
CA ILE A 102 6.00 -0.71 12.51
C ILE A 102 5.88 -2.21 12.79
N LEU A 103 6.77 -3.02 12.19
CA LEU A 103 6.74 -4.48 12.38
C LEU A 103 7.03 -4.92 13.82
N ARG A 104 7.71 -4.09 14.60
CA ARG A 104 7.93 -4.32 16.04
C ARG A 104 6.81 -3.78 16.91
N GLY A 105 6.12 -2.72 16.44
CA GLY A 105 5.09 -2.03 17.20
C GLY A 105 3.67 -2.57 17.01
N ALA A 106 3.45 -3.39 15.97
CA ALA A 106 2.13 -3.91 15.62
C ALA A 106 2.20 -5.36 15.11
N PRO A 107 1.14 -6.16 15.30
CA PRO A 107 1.07 -7.57 14.86
C PRO A 107 0.84 -7.69 13.34
N ILE A 108 1.73 -7.11 12.54
CA ILE A 108 1.64 -7.16 11.08
C ILE A 108 1.82 -8.60 10.59
N ARG A 109 0.82 -9.11 9.89
CA ARG A 109 0.80 -10.45 9.29
C ARG A 109 1.21 -10.44 7.82
N LEU A 110 0.99 -9.31 7.14
CA LEU A 110 1.27 -9.15 5.71
C LEU A 110 1.79 -7.74 5.43
N VAL A 111 2.91 -7.66 4.72
CA VAL A 111 3.36 -6.45 4.05
C VAL A 111 2.88 -6.52 2.60
N MET A 112 2.08 -5.56 2.18
CA MET A 112 1.46 -5.49 0.87
C MET A 112 2.05 -4.32 0.09
N THR A 113 2.90 -4.61 -0.89
CA THR A 113 3.50 -3.57 -1.75
C THR A 113 2.60 -3.29 -2.95
N THR A 114 2.35 -2.02 -3.25
CA THR A 114 1.46 -1.59 -4.34
C THR A 114 2.25 -1.24 -5.59
N GLY A 115 2.22 -2.15 -6.56
CA GLY A 115 2.96 -2.05 -7.82
C GLY A 115 4.33 -2.72 -7.77
N SER A 116 4.82 -3.12 -8.95
CA SER A 116 6.07 -3.88 -9.10
C SER A 116 7.30 -3.10 -8.59
N LYS A 117 7.33 -1.79 -8.76
CA LYS A 117 8.46 -0.97 -8.29
C LYS A 117 8.57 -0.96 -6.77
N ALA A 118 7.45 -0.80 -6.06
CA ALA A 118 7.43 -0.88 -4.60
C ALA A 118 7.90 -2.26 -4.11
N GLY A 119 7.45 -3.34 -4.75
CA GLY A 119 7.90 -4.70 -4.45
C GLY A 119 9.40 -4.89 -4.65
N GLN A 120 9.94 -4.44 -5.78
CA GLN A 120 11.38 -4.51 -6.07
C GLN A 120 12.23 -3.72 -5.07
N LEU A 121 11.79 -2.50 -4.74
CA LEU A 121 12.48 -1.66 -3.74
C LEU A 121 12.45 -2.30 -2.36
N TYR A 122 11.31 -2.85 -1.94
CA TYR A 122 11.20 -3.56 -0.67
C TYR A 122 12.16 -4.74 -0.59
N VAL A 123 12.17 -5.62 -1.59
CA VAL A 123 13.05 -6.80 -1.63
C VAL A 123 14.53 -6.39 -1.61
N LYS A 124 14.87 -5.32 -2.32
CA LYS A 124 16.26 -4.87 -2.45
C LYS A 124 16.76 -4.12 -1.21
N LEU A 125 15.96 -3.23 -0.64
CA LEU A 125 16.41 -2.26 0.36
C LEU A 125 15.94 -2.57 1.78
N VAL A 126 14.76 -3.19 1.94
CA VAL A 126 14.13 -3.41 3.26
C VAL A 126 14.31 -4.84 3.75
N ALA A 127 13.98 -5.84 2.93
CA ALA A 127 13.99 -7.24 3.33
C ALA A 127 15.35 -7.73 3.90
N PRO A 128 16.52 -7.36 3.35
CA PRO A 128 17.80 -7.77 3.93
C PRO A 128 18.03 -7.23 5.35
N GLY A 129 17.55 -6.01 5.62
CA GLY A 129 17.62 -5.41 6.95
C GLY A 129 16.72 -6.14 7.95
N LEU A 130 15.50 -6.45 7.56
CA LEU A 130 14.56 -7.20 8.40
C LEU A 130 15.10 -8.60 8.74
N LYS A 131 15.68 -9.28 7.76
CA LYS A 131 16.32 -10.60 7.97
C LYS A 131 17.45 -10.52 9.01
N ARG A 132 18.31 -9.48 8.93
CA ARG A 132 19.37 -9.29 9.94
C ARG A 132 18.85 -9.02 11.34
N LEU A 133 17.65 -8.41 11.43
CA LEU A 133 16.96 -8.13 12.70
C LEU A 133 16.15 -9.33 13.22
N GLY A 134 16.11 -10.45 12.49
CA GLY A 134 15.31 -11.63 12.82
C GLY A 134 13.80 -11.39 12.69
N ILE A 135 13.39 -10.39 11.91
CA ILE A 135 11.98 -10.09 11.63
C ILE A 135 11.56 -10.85 10.39
N ASP A 136 10.62 -11.79 10.57
CA ASP A 136 10.00 -12.54 9.49
C ASP A 136 8.54 -12.10 9.33
N VAL A 137 8.18 -11.68 8.14
CA VAL A 137 6.83 -11.24 7.78
C VAL A 137 6.54 -11.61 6.33
N GLU A 138 5.34 -12.11 6.08
CA GLU A 138 4.91 -12.40 4.72
C GLU A 138 4.83 -11.09 3.89
N MET A 139 5.28 -11.15 2.63
CA MET A 139 5.18 -10.03 1.70
C MET A 139 4.48 -10.45 0.42
N MET A 140 3.60 -9.60 -0.08
CA MET A 140 2.91 -9.76 -1.36
C MET A 140 2.93 -8.46 -2.14
N THR A 141 3.20 -8.54 -3.45
CA THR A 141 3.04 -7.42 -4.36
C THR A 141 1.69 -7.50 -5.06
N VAL A 142 0.90 -6.44 -4.97
CA VAL A 142 -0.39 -6.28 -5.66
C VAL A 142 -0.28 -5.24 -6.76
N ALA A 143 -1.25 -5.25 -7.68
CA ALA A 143 -1.29 -4.27 -8.76
C ALA A 143 -1.41 -2.83 -8.23
N SER A 144 -0.71 -1.89 -8.87
CA SER A 144 -0.78 -0.47 -8.54
C SER A 144 -2.17 0.11 -8.78
N THR A 145 -2.65 0.93 -7.84
CA THR A 145 -3.89 1.71 -7.96
C THR A 145 -3.69 3.04 -8.68
N SER A 146 -2.46 3.36 -9.05
CA SER A 146 -2.13 4.59 -9.82
C SER A 146 -2.92 4.66 -11.11
N PRO A 147 -3.35 5.87 -11.54
CA PRO A 147 -3.98 6.07 -12.86
C PRO A 147 -3.06 5.67 -14.02
N ALA A 148 -1.74 5.60 -13.82
CA ALA A 148 -0.79 5.10 -14.81
C ALA A 148 -0.97 3.59 -15.11
N ASN A 149 -1.57 2.81 -14.20
CA ASN A 149 -1.90 1.41 -14.43
C ASN A 149 -3.27 1.29 -15.12
N ALA A 150 -3.34 1.63 -16.40
CA ALA A 150 -4.57 1.55 -17.19
C ALA A 150 -5.01 0.12 -17.53
N ALA A 151 -4.11 -0.87 -17.37
CA ALA A 151 -4.38 -2.27 -17.72
C ALA A 151 -5.35 -2.97 -16.76
N LYS A 152 -5.57 -2.42 -15.56
CA LYS A 152 -6.47 -2.98 -14.55
C LYS A 152 -7.69 -2.10 -14.37
N SER A 153 -8.89 -2.70 -14.45
CA SER A 153 -10.14 -2.05 -14.07
C SER A 153 -10.24 -1.87 -12.56
N LEU A 154 -11.22 -1.11 -12.09
CA LEU A 154 -11.51 -1.01 -10.66
C LEU A 154 -11.89 -2.38 -10.07
N ASP A 155 -12.72 -3.14 -10.78
CA ASP A 155 -13.16 -4.47 -10.33
C ASP A 155 -11.99 -5.47 -10.25
N ASP A 156 -11.04 -5.42 -11.19
CA ASP A 156 -9.81 -6.21 -11.11
C ASP A 156 -9.03 -5.87 -9.84
N LEU A 157 -8.85 -4.59 -9.56
CA LEU A 157 -8.13 -4.13 -8.37
C LEU A 157 -8.85 -4.54 -7.08
N VAL A 158 -10.18 -4.39 -7.02
CA VAL A 158 -10.99 -4.82 -5.87
C VAL A 158 -10.79 -6.32 -5.61
N SER A 159 -10.85 -7.14 -6.65
CA SER A 159 -10.66 -8.59 -6.53
C SER A 159 -9.26 -8.94 -6.01
N ILE A 160 -8.21 -8.31 -6.55
CA ILE A 160 -6.81 -8.52 -6.15
C ILE A 160 -6.60 -8.12 -4.69
N TYR A 161 -7.07 -6.93 -4.29
CA TYR A 161 -6.87 -6.41 -2.94
C TYR A 161 -7.69 -7.18 -1.91
N ARG A 162 -8.94 -7.56 -2.25
CA ARG A 162 -9.77 -8.41 -1.37
C ARG A 162 -9.08 -9.74 -1.08
N ALA A 163 -8.53 -10.41 -2.09
CA ALA A 163 -7.79 -11.65 -1.91
C ALA A 163 -6.55 -11.46 -1.01
N ALA A 164 -5.81 -10.37 -1.19
CA ALA A 164 -4.64 -10.06 -0.37
C ALA A 164 -5.01 -9.78 1.10
N PHE A 165 -6.03 -8.96 1.35
CA PHE A 165 -6.52 -8.68 2.71
C PHE A 165 -7.12 -9.93 3.39
N ALA A 166 -7.81 -10.78 2.63
CA ALA A 166 -8.33 -12.04 3.15
C ALA A 166 -7.20 -13.00 3.57
N ARG A 167 -6.09 -13.04 2.83
CA ARG A 167 -4.91 -13.83 3.19
C ARG A 167 -4.33 -13.41 4.55
N ALA A 168 -4.38 -12.13 4.88
CA ALA A 168 -3.97 -11.62 6.19
C ALA A 168 -5.04 -11.78 7.27
N GLY A 169 -6.23 -12.30 6.95
CA GLY A 169 -7.37 -12.39 7.86
C GLY A 169 -8.06 -11.05 8.15
N ALA A 170 -7.79 -10.01 7.36
CA ALA A 170 -8.38 -8.69 7.53
C ALA A 170 -9.80 -8.58 6.97
N VAL A 171 -10.20 -9.48 6.08
CA VAL A 171 -11.56 -9.65 5.56
C VAL A 171 -11.94 -11.12 5.50
N SER A 172 -13.23 -11.43 5.68
CA SER A 172 -13.72 -12.79 5.55
C SER A 172 -13.94 -13.19 4.08
N TYR A 173 -13.62 -14.44 3.74
CA TYR A 173 -13.88 -15.02 2.41
C TYR A 173 -15.38 -15.23 2.09
N THR A 174 -16.30 -14.97 3.02
CA THR A 174 -17.73 -15.33 2.93
C THR A 174 -18.51 -14.65 1.78
N HIS A 175 -17.89 -13.83 0.94
CA HIS A 175 -18.53 -13.19 -0.22
C HIS A 175 -17.87 -13.49 -1.58
N LEU A 176 -17.04 -14.53 -1.68
CA LEU A 176 -16.65 -15.08 -2.97
C LEU A 176 -17.76 -16.05 -3.43
N THR A 177 -18.79 -15.54 -4.09
CA THR A 177 -19.59 -16.37 -4.99
C THR A 177 -18.66 -16.81 -6.13
N LEU A 178 -18.16 -18.03 -6.04
CA LEU A 178 -17.58 -18.70 -7.19
C LEU A 178 -18.65 -18.73 -8.29
N PRO A 179 -18.34 -18.36 -9.54
CA PRO A 179 -19.28 -18.62 -10.62
C PRO A 179 -19.49 -20.12 -10.66
N THR A 180 -20.74 -20.54 -10.50
CA THR A 180 -21.14 -21.93 -10.70
C THR A 180 -20.86 -22.27 -12.17
N ILE A 181 -19.80 -23.03 -12.40
CA ILE A 181 -19.58 -23.65 -13.71
C ILE A 181 -20.64 -24.74 -13.79
N LEU A 182 -21.72 -24.46 -14.50
CA LEU A 182 -22.66 -25.50 -14.93
C LEU A 182 -21.90 -26.37 -15.93
N LEU A 183 -21.49 -27.56 -15.50
CA LEU A 183 -21.12 -28.65 -16.41
C LEU A 183 -22.42 -29.20 -17.01
N VAL A 184 -22.62 -28.95 -18.30
CA VAL A 184 -23.55 -29.67 -19.15
C VAL A 184 -22.78 -30.67 -19.92
#